data_5c328abe165c3df0ee61213efcde6d79
#
_entry.id   5c328abe165c3df0ee61213efcde6d79
#
_cell.length_a   1.000
_cell.length_b   1.000
_cell.length_c   1.000
_cell.angle_alpha   90.00
_cell.angle_beta   90.00
_cell.angle_gamma   90.00
#
_symmetry.space_group_name_H-M   'P 1'
#
loop_
_entity.id
_entity.type
_entity.pdbx_description
1 polymer ?
#
loop_
_entity_poly.entity_id
_entity_poly.type
_entity_poly.pdbx_seq_one_letter_code
_entity_poly.pdbx_strand_id
1 'polypeptide(L)'
;MSYRFRLLSCAIALCLASPAALSASGMAHGEPSLSPKTAPLSWRGATYRNLRSSELRYDAMPAERLLQLQQRNTANGMKAPQIGIGRRAGIESRQARLPRLQWMGDSRGNAVARLRIASPDAMGLRVGLDLSRLPDGVELRFAGSARPDEIVAMVRAADAKRLPGPDGLYWTPNTDGEAQIIEIFRPAGVKAASVALEAPMLSHLVADTRSSFKLVEKIGESGSCNVDVICRVNELGPAFASVKNAVAHMRYVRTGGGTFICTGTLLNDTVPGTQVPYFHTANHCFTDNGSVAPVASQMQSVANTLITIWNYETTGCGNLVQTTTTQVTGGATYLYSSHLTDGMLLRLNNPPPASAFFAGWNAKPLNANDAITGIHHPAGDSKMVSTGQTRSINTNVTRVGWLSGTTEGGSSGSGLFSIGTKGYVLRGGLWRGDASCSNTGSLANSANWDEYSRFDVDFPSLKNWLEPEAEAANGSRPLLRPRPASKTTSTASQLESLRPASGSGNAQRR
;
A
#
# COMPACT_ATOMS: atom_id res chain seq x y z
N MET A 1 41.63 -42.50 -65.02
CA MET A 1 42.14 -41.45 -64.11
C MET A 1 41.02 -40.55 -63.76
N SER A 2 40.39 -40.75 -62.57
CA SER A 2 39.26 -39.99 -62.08
C SER A 2 39.66 -39.35 -60.75
N TYR A 3 39.77 -38.03 -60.74
CA TYR A 3 40.02 -37.25 -59.56
C TYR A 3 38.69 -36.94 -58.86
N ARG A 4 38.56 -37.37 -57.58
CA ARG A 4 37.46 -36.97 -56.69
C ARG A 4 37.88 -35.74 -55.88
N PHE A 5 37.20 -34.61 -56.10
CA PHE A 5 37.28 -33.45 -55.24
C PHE A 5 36.40 -33.66 -53.99
N ARG A 6 37.00 -33.60 -52.81
CA ARG A 6 36.27 -33.49 -51.49
C ARG A 6 36.11 -32.02 -51.16
N LEU A 7 34.87 -31.55 -51.13
CA LEU A 7 34.51 -30.24 -50.59
C LEU A 7 34.45 -30.33 -49.06
N LEU A 8 35.31 -29.58 -48.40
CA LEU A 8 35.29 -29.36 -46.93
C LEU A 8 34.33 -28.20 -46.64
N SER A 9 33.14 -28.47 -46.08
CA SER A 9 32.21 -27.43 -45.62
C SER A 9 32.64 -26.98 -44.24
N CYS A 10 33.23 -25.78 -44.12
CA CYS A 10 33.42 -25.09 -42.85
C CYS A 10 32.10 -24.38 -42.47
N ALA A 11 31.41 -24.91 -41.45
CA ALA A 11 30.30 -24.26 -40.83
C ALA A 11 30.82 -23.19 -39.86
N ILE A 12 30.70 -21.95 -40.22
CA ILE A 12 30.96 -20.79 -39.34
C ILE A 12 29.71 -20.63 -38.45
N ALA A 13 29.81 -21.06 -37.19
CA ALA A 13 28.83 -20.77 -36.18
C ALA A 13 28.96 -19.27 -35.79
N LEU A 14 28.06 -18.43 -36.28
CA LEU A 14 27.90 -17.07 -35.80
C LEU A 14 27.25 -17.12 -34.41
N CYS A 15 28.05 -17.00 -33.36
CA CYS A 15 27.56 -16.66 -32.04
C CYS A 15 27.00 -15.24 -32.06
N LEU A 16 25.68 -15.10 -32.19
CA LEU A 16 24.98 -13.85 -31.91
C LEU A 16 25.02 -13.62 -30.41
N ALA A 17 26.10 -13.01 -29.91
CA ALA A 17 26.12 -12.40 -28.61
C ALA A 17 25.19 -11.17 -28.68
N SER A 18 23.98 -11.28 -28.13
CA SER A 18 23.14 -10.12 -27.89
C SER A 18 23.95 -9.14 -27.04
N PRO A 19 24.10 -7.89 -27.43
CA PRO A 19 24.75 -6.90 -26.57
C PRO A 19 23.87 -6.75 -25.33
N ALA A 20 24.34 -7.21 -24.17
CA ALA A 20 23.80 -6.81 -22.90
C ALA A 20 23.88 -5.27 -22.87
N ALA A 21 22.75 -4.61 -22.99
CA ALA A 21 22.69 -3.16 -22.84
C ALA A 21 23.17 -2.85 -21.42
N LEU A 22 24.37 -2.31 -21.30
CA LEU A 22 24.90 -1.74 -20.07
C LEU A 22 23.90 -0.67 -19.63
N SER A 23 23.03 -0.99 -18.67
CA SER A 23 22.19 0.01 -18.01
C SER A 23 23.13 1.05 -17.41
N ALA A 24 22.92 2.32 -17.75
CA ALA A 24 23.63 3.40 -17.09
C ALA A 24 23.32 3.31 -15.58
N SER A 25 24.36 3.24 -14.74
CA SER A 25 24.21 3.19 -13.28
C SER A 25 23.28 4.33 -12.80
N GLY A 26 22.39 4.04 -11.87
CA GLY A 26 21.44 5.00 -11.33
C GLY A 26 20.19 5.25 -12.18
N MET A 27 19.79 4.31 -13.04
CA MET A 27 18.57 4.42 -13.85
C MET A 27 18.00 3.05 -14.21
N ALA A 28 16.67 2.91 -14.12
CA ALA A 28 15.93 1.79 -14.69
C ALA A 28 14.86 2.27 -15.68
N HIS A 29 14.50 1.38 -16.61
CA HIS A 29 13.40 1.60 -17.55
C HIS A 29 12.13 0.91 -17.05
N GLY A 30 10.97 1.45 -17.43
CA GLY A 30 9.71 0.84 -17.10
C GLY A 30 9.36 -0.35 -17.98
N GLU A 31 8.56 -1.28 -17.46
CA GLU A 31 8.04 -2.44 -18.17
C GLU A 31 6.62 -2.81 -17.73
N PRO A 32 5.78 -3.42 -18.60
CA PRO A 32 4.45 -3.87 -18.22
C PRO A 32 4.54 -5.06 -17.26
N SER A 33 3.51 -5.19 -16.40
CA SER A 33 3.40 -6.33 -15.47
C SER A 33 3.19 -7.64 -16.24
N LEU A 34 3.93 -8.68 -15.84
CA LEU A 34 3.77 -10.05 -16.31
C LEU A 34 2.88 -10.88 -15.38
N SER A 35 2.25 -10.27 -14.37
CA SER A 35 1.36 -10.94 -13.44
C SER A 35 0.20 -11.61 -14.19
N PRO A 36 -0.18 -12.86 -13.86
CA PRO A 36 -1.33 -13.51 -14.47
C PRO A 36 -2.64 -12.83 -14.05
N LYS A 37 -3.65 -12.89 -14.90
CA LYS A 37 -5.00 -12.51 -14.51
C LYS A 37 -5.50 -13.47 -13.43
N THR A 38 -5.92 -12.95 -12.29
CA THR A 38 -6.51 -13.74 -11.20
C THR A 38 -7.97 -14.05 -11.50
N ALA A 39 -8.38 -15.31 -11.26
CA ALA A 39 -9.78 -15.67 -11.34
C ALA A 39 -10.58 -15.05 -10.17
N PRO A 40 -11.85 -14.67 -10.38
CA PRO A 40 -12.70 -14.20 -9.30
C PRO A 40 -12.81 -15.23 -8.18
N LEU A 41 -12.79 -14.75 -6.94
CA LEU A 41 -13.03 -15.58 -5.77
C LEU A 41 -14.54 -15.86 -5.61
N SER A 42 -14.88 -16.98 -4.98
CA SER A 42 -16.27 -17.35 -4.68
C SER A 42 -16.40 -17.88 -3.25
N TRP A 43 -17.61 -17.82 -2.67
CA TRP A 43 -17.92 -18.53 -1.43
C TRP A 43 -17.74 -20.04 -1.58
N ARG A 44 -17.52 -20.74 -0.49
CA ARG A 44 -17.44 -22.21 -0.47
C ARG A 44 -18.79 -22.84 -0.85
N GLY A 45 -18.98 -23.10 -2.13
CA GLY A 45 -20.00 -23.94 -2.73
C GLY A 45 -21.50 -23.68 -2.40
N ALA A 46 -22.38 -24.28 -3.17
CA ALA A 46 -23.85 -24.20 -3.02
C ALA A 46 -24.35 -24.75 -1.68
N THR A 47 -23.61 -25.71 -1.08
CA THR A 47 -23.95 -26.34 0.20
C THR A 47 -24.14 -25.35 1.36
N TYR A 48 -23.49 -24.18 1.29
CA TYR A 48 -23.50 -23.20 2.39
C TYR A 48 -24.33 -21.94 2.11
N ARG A 49 -25.15 -21.92 1.04
CA ARG A 49 -25.94 -20.73 0.66
C ARG A 49 -26.90 -20.25 1.74
N ASN A 50 -27.48 -21.18 2.51
CA ASN A 50 -28.47 -20.89 3.54
C ASN A 50 -27.85 -20.75 4.94
N LEU A 51 -26.53 -20.60 5.05
CA LEU A 51 -25.86 -20.46 6.33
C LEU A 51 -26.21 -19.13 6.99
N ARG A 52 -26.78 -19.21 8.20
CA ARG A 52 -27.04 -18.02 9.02
C ARG A 52 -25.74 -17.43 9.53
N SER A 53 -25.61 -16.12 9.45
CA SER A 53 -24.46 -15.40 10.00
C SER A 53 -24.67 -15.12 11.49
N SER A 54 -23.64 -15.35 12.30
CA SER A 54 -23.55 -14.76 13.64
C SER A 54 -23.21 -13.28 13.49
N GLU A 55 -23.81 -12.38 14.27
CA GLU A 55 -23.64 -10.93 14.09
C GLU A 55 -23.08 -10.24 15.32
N LEU A 56 -22.04 -9.40 15.11
CA LEU A 56 -21.61 -8.34 16.03
C LEU A 56 -22.01 -6.99 15.43
N ARG A 57 -22.86 -6.24 16.14
CA ARG A 57 -23.36 -4.95 15.69
C ARG A 57 -22.88 -3.84 16.59
N TYR A 58 -22.28 -2.82 16.00
CA TYR A 58 -21.92 -1.57 16.67
C TYR A 58 -23.12 -0.63 16.73
N ASP A 59 -23.10 0.30 17.66
CA ASP A 59 -24.09 1.37 17.77
C ASP A 59 -23.94 2.36 16.59
N ALA A 60 -24.90 3.26 16.40
CA ALA A 60 -24.79 4.31 15.38
C ALA A 60 -23.54 5.17 15.60
N MET A 61 -22.95 5.70 14.51
CA MET A 61 -21.79 6.60 14.60
C MET A 61 -22.25 7.96 15.16
N PRO A 62 -21.64 8.45 16.26
CA PRO A 62 -21.93 9.80 16.75
C PRO A 62 -21.54 10.86 15.72
N ALA A 63 -22.43 11.83 15.48
CA ALA A 63 -22.20 12.90 14.51
C ALA A 63 -20.95 13.75 14.82
N GLU A 64 -20.65 13.91 16.12
CA GLU A 64 -19.46 14.64 16.57
C GLU A 64 -18.16 14.03 16.08
N ARG A 65 -18.11 12.68 15.98
CA ARG A 65 -16.92 11.99 15.48
C ARG A 65 -16.71 12.19 13.98
N LEU A 66 -17.80 12.30 13.21
CA LEU A 66 -17.75 12.64 11.78
C LEU A 66 -17.28 14.09 11.59
N LEU A 67 -17.81 15.02 12.39
CA LEU A 67 -17.37 16.41 12.39
C LEU A 67 -15.89 16.56 12.77
N GLN A 68 -15.42 15.84 13.79
CA GLN A 68 -14.01 15.83 14.19
C GLN A 68 -13.11 15.28 13.08
N LEU A 69 -13.56 14.25 12.34
CA LEU A 69 -12.84 13.73 11.18
C LEU A 69 -12.72 14.79 10.07
N GLN A 70 -13.82 15.48 9.75
CA GLN A 70 -13.85 16.55 8.76
C GLN A 70 -12.91 17.69 9.14
N GLN A 71 -12.98 18.17 10.37
CA GLN A 71 -12.09 19.21 10.91
C GLN A 71 -10.62 18.83 10.82
N ARG A 72 -10.29 17.57 11.16
CA ARG A 72 -8.91 17.06 11.05
C ARG A 72 -8.42 17.05 9.60
N ASN A 73 -9.22 16.59 8.68
CA ASN A 73 -8.85 16.52 7.26
C ASN A 73 -8.74 17.91 6.60
N THR A 74 -9.45 18.92 7.13
CA THR A 74 -9.38 20.31 6.64
C THR A 74 -8.30 21.14 7.33
N ALA A 75 -7.68 20.63 8.41
CA ALA A 75 -6.59 21.33 9.09
C ALA A 75 -5.39 21.50 8.14
N ASN A 76 -4.83 22.71 8.13
CA ASN A 76 -3.70 23.05 7.27
C ASN A 76 -2.53 22.08 7.42
N GLY A 77 -2.00 21.59 6.31
CA GLY A 77 -0.81 20.72 6.26
C GLY A 77 -1.08 19.21 6.27
N MET A 78 -2.33 18.75 6.48
CA MET A 78 -2.66 17.31 6.40
C MET A 78 -2.75 16.85 4.95
N LYS A 79 -1.71 16.21 4.45
CA LYS A 79 -1.69 15.64 3.08
C LYS A 79 -2.12 14.18 3.01
N ALA A 80 -2.19 13.44 4.14
CA ALA A 80 -2.70 12.06 4.23
C ALA A 80 -4.07 12.05 4.93
N PRO A 81 -5.21 12.23 4.22
CA PRO A 81 -6.54 12.28 4.82
C PRO A 81 -6.91 10.96 5.50
N GLN A 82 -7.63 11.07 6.59
CA GLN A 82 -8.26 9.94 7.28
C GLN A 82 -9.65 9.71 6.69
N ILE A 83 -9.94 8.48 6.25
CA ILE A 83 -11.23 8.06 5.70
C ILE A 83 -11.95 7.03 6.57
N GLY A 84 -11.35 6.60 7.66
CA GLY A 84 -11.95 5.62 8.56
C GLY A 84 -11.74 5.97 10.02
N ILE A 85 -12.79 5.80 10.82
CA ILE A 85 -12.80 6.06 12.26
C ILE A 85 -12.70 4.73 12.98
N GLY A 86 -11.64 4.56 13.79
CA GLY A 86 -11.47 3.37 14.61
C GLY A 86 -12.56 3.29 15.70
N ARG A 87 -13.15 2.10 15.89
CA ARG A 87 -14.19 1.81 16.90
C ARG A 87 -13.82 0.56 17.66
N ARG A 88 -14.14 0.53 18.96
CA ARG A 88 -13.83 -0.60 19.85
C ARG A 88 -15.10 -1.35 20.26
N ALA A 89 -15.07 -2.68 20.15
CA ALA A 89 -16.12 -3.55 20.66
C ALA A 89 -16.25 -3.46 22.19
N GLY A 90 -17.46 -3.54 22.71
CA GLY A 90 -17.75 -3.41 24.14
C GLY A 90 -17.75 -1.98 24.68
N ILE A 91 -17.24 -1.01 23.91
CA ILE A 91 -17.37 0.43 24.20
C ILE A 91 -18.42 1.05 23.28
N GLU A 92 -18.36 0.71 22.00
CA GLU A 92 -19.25 1.25 20.97
C GLU A 92 -20.16 0.16 20.35
N SER A 93 -20.31 -0.95 21.05
CA SER A 93 -21.23 -2.03 20.73
C SER A 93 -21.74 -2.66 22.03
N ARG A 94 -22.98 -3.17 22.03
CA ARG A 94 -23.56 -3.86 23.19
C ARG A 94 -22.80 -5.13 23.57
N GLN A 95 -22.13 -5.75 22.62
CA GLN A 95 -21.37 -6.98 22.80
C GLN A 95 -19.87 -6.67 22.71
N ALA A 96 -19.12 -7.06 23.74
CA ALA A 96 -17.66 -6.94 23.76
C ALA A 96 -16.97 -8.09 22.99
N ARG A 97 -17.67 -9.20 22.78
CA ARG A 97 -17.14 -10.42 22.16
C ARG A 97 -17.99 -10.86 20.99
N LEU A 98 -17.37 -11.59 20.07
CA LEU A 98 -18.08 -12.22 18.97
C LEU A 98 -19.11 -13.23 19.50
N PRO A 99 -20.29 -13.32 18.88
CA PRO A 99 -21.26 -14.37 19.18
C PRO A 99 -20.71 -15.74 18.79
N ARG A 100 -21.29 -16.79 19.37
CA ARG A 100 -20.91 -18.16 19.05
C ARG A 100 -21.10 -18.44 17.55
N LEU A 101 -20.06 -18.97 16.91
CA LEU A 101 -20.11 -19.35 15.48
C LEU A 101 -21.06 -20.54 15.27
N GLN A 102 -21.90 -20.43 14.26
CA GLN A 102 -22.80 -21.49 13.83
C GLN A 102 -22.14 -22.22 12.64
N TRP A 103 -21.79 -23.49 12.87
CA TRP A 103 -21.07 -24.31 11.90
C TRP A 103 -22.00 -25.15 11.05
N MET A 104 -21.78 -25.17 9.75
CA MET A 104 -22.39 -26.11 8.82
C MET A 104 -21.27 -26.97 8.21
N GLY A 105 -21.37 -28.29 8.42
CA GLY A 105 -20.40 -29.27 7.95
C GLY A 105 -20.77 -29.87 6.58
N ASP A 106 -19.78 -30.43 5.88
CA ASP A 106 -19.96 -31.28 4.72
C ASP A 106 -19.63 -32.74 5.05
N SER A 107 -19.90 -33.65 4.09
CA SER A 107 -19.65 -35.09 4.23
C SER A 107 -18.15 -35.45 4.34
N ARG A 108 -17.25 -34.51 4.04
CA ARG A 108 -15.79 -34.71 4.13
C ARG A 108 -15.22 -34.24 5.45
N GLY A 109 -16.08 -33.77 6.39
CA GLY A 109 -15.67 -33.27 7.69
C GLY A 109 -15.19 -31.79 7.70
N ASN A 110 -15.22 -31.10 6.56
CA ASN A 110 -15.00 -29.67 6.54
C ASN A 110 -16.22 -28.94 7.10
N ALA A 111 -16.05 -27.71 7.55
CA ALA A 111 -17.18 -26.88 7.93
C ALA A 111 -16.94 -25.39 7.69
N VAL A 112 -18.03 -24.65 7.54
CA VAL A 112 -18.06 -23.20 7.34
C VAL A 112 -18.92 -22.56 8.41
N ALA A 113 -18.48 -21.40 8.91
CA ALA A 113 -19.28 -20.47 9.67
C ALA A 113 -19.21 -19.11 9.02
N ARG A 114 -20.26 -18.28 9.16
CA ARG A 114 -20.27 -16.89 8.72
C ARG A 114 -20.46 -15.96 9.90
N LEU A 115 -19.63 -14.91 9.91
CA LEU A 115 -19.67 -13.83 10.86
C LEU A 115 -20.00 -12.55 10.08
N ARG A 116 -20.95 -11.77 10.58
CA ARG A 116 -21.30 -10.45 10.11
C ARG A 116 -20.89 -9.44 11.15
N ILE A 117 -20.08 -8.44 10.78
CA ILE A 117 -19.71 -7.34 11.66
C ILE A 117 -20.27 -6.07 11.02
N ALA A 118 -21.18 -5.40 11.75
CA ALA A 118 -21.93 -4.27 11.23
C ALA A 118 -21.67 -3.00 12.03
N SER A 119 -21.50 -1.89 11.32
CA SER A 119 -21.44 -0.53 11.83
C SER A 119 -22.40 0.32 11.02
N PRO A 120 -23.57 0.71 11.57
CA PRO A 120 -24.59 1.45 10.85
C PRO A 120 -24.03 2.68 10.17
N ASP A 121 -24.55 3.00 8.98
CA ASP A 121 -24.19 4.14 8.13
C ASP A 121 -22.75 4.14 7.61
N ALA A 122 -21.97 3.08 7.82
CA ALA A 122 -20.65 2.98 7.21
C ALA A 122 -20.76 2.80 5.69
N MET A 123 -19.92 3.52 4.95
CA MET A 123 -19.77 3.30 3.50
C MET A 123 -18.93 2.08 3.20
N GLY A 124 -18.11 1.67 4.15
CA GLY A 124 -17.30 0.47 4.09
C GLY A 124 -16.71 0.13 5.45
N LEU A 125 -16.09 -1.03 5.56
CA LEU A 125 -15.47 -1.51 6.79
C LEU A 125 -14.11 -2.14 6.55
N ARG A 126 -13.22 -1.98 7.54
CA ARG A 126 -12.10 -2.87 7.81
C ARG A 126 -12.23 -3.36 9.26
N VAL A 127 -11.94 -4.61 9.50
CA VAL A 127 -12.05 -5.21 10.83
C VAL A 127 -10.66 -5.62 11.30
N GLY A 128 -10.30 -5.22 12.51
CA GLY A 128 -9.12 -5.69 13.22
C GLY A 128 -9.44 -7.00 13.94
N LEU A 129 -8.81 -8.09 13.52
CA LEU A 129 -9.02 -9.44 14.06
C LEU A 129 -7.82 -9.86 14.92
N ASP A 130 -8.10 -10.35 16.12
CA ASP A 130 -7.13 -11.15 16.88
C ASP A 130 -7.24 -12.61 16.41
N LEU A 131 -6.20 -13.07 15.73
CA LEU A 131 -6.10 -14.43 15.18
C LEU A 131 -5.15 -15.33 15.99
N SER A 132 -4.66 -14.89 17.14
CA SER A 132 -3.64 -15.60 17.93
C SER A 132 -4.02 -17.06 18.22
N ARG A 133 -5.31 -17.31 18.45
CA ARG A 133 -5.87 -18.64 18.75
C ARG A 133 -6.56 -19.32 17.55
N LEU A 134 -6.48 -18.74 16.34
CA LEU A 134 -7.06 -19.34 15.16
C LEU A 134 -6.10 -20.41 14.59
N PRO A 135 -6.52 -21.67 14.36
CA PRO A 135 -5.65 -22.69 13.76
C PRO A 135 -5.16 -22.31 12.36
N ASP A 136 -3.91 -22.59 12.06
CA ASP A 136 -3.23 -22.15 10.82
C ASP A 136 -3.89 -22.62 9.53
N GLY A 137 -4.54 -23.79 9.56
CA GLY A 137 -5.25 -24.36 8.42
C GLY A 137 -6.60 -23.69 8.11
N VAL A 138 -7.09 -22.80 8.97
CA VAL A 138 -8.36 -22.08 8.74
C VAL A 138 -8.16 -21.05 7.65
N GLU A 139 -9.19 -20.90 6.80
CA GLU A 139 -9.24 -19.91 5.72
C GLU A 139 -10.33 -18.89 6.01
N LEU A 140 -10.04 -17.62 5.74
CA LEU A 140 -10.98 -16.50 5.85
C LEU A 140 -11.25 -15.92 4.48
N ARG A 141 -12.54 -15.63 4.17
CA ARG A 141 -12.98 -14.93 2.96
C ARG A 141 -13.82 -13.73 3.35
N PHE A 142 -13.72 -12.65 2.60
CA PHE A 142 -14.30 -11.36 2.97
C PHE A 142 -15.15 -10.80 1.84
N ALA A 143 -16.35 -10.33 2.18
CA ALA A 143 -17.22 -9.54 1.30
C ALA A 143 -17.89 -8.41 2.07
N GLY A 144 -18.37 -7.40 1.37
CA GLY A 144 -19.15 -6.30 1.94
C GLY A 144 -20.65 -6.49 1.77
N SER A 145 -21.44 -5.86 2.64
CA SER A 145 -22.91 -5.95 2.55
C SER A 145 -23.47 -5.25 1.31
N ALA A 146 -22.79 -4.30 0.71
CA ALA A 146 -23.20 -3.67 -0.53
C ALA A 146 -23.14 -4.64 -1.73
N ARG A 147 -22.20 -5.60 -1.72
CA ARG A 147 -22.00 -6.61 -2.76
C ARG A 147 -21.63 -7.95 -2.12
N PRO A 148 -22.60 -8.64 -1.48
CA PRO A 148 -22.32 -9.80 -0.64
C PRO A 148 -21.80 -11.03 -1.41
N ASP A 149 -21.99 -11.08 -2.73
CA ASP A 149 -21.52 -12.16 -3.59
C ASP A 149 -20.11 -11.90 -4.18
N GLU A 150 -19.58 -10.69 -4.00
CA GLU A 150 -18.23 -10.31 -4.47
C GLU A 150 -17.20 -10.51 -3.35
N ILE A 151 -16.44 -11.61 -3.46
CA ILE A 151 -15.37 -11.88 -2.50
C ILE A 151 -14.15 -11.05 -2.86
N VAL A 152 -13.82 -10.07 -2.01
CA VAL A 152 -12.71 -9.14 -2.26
C VAL A 152 -11.34 -9.74 -1.94
N ALA A 153 -11.27 -10.69 -1.01
CA ALA A 153 -10.01 -11.38 -0.67
C ALA A 153 -10.26 -12.70 0.07
N MET A 154 -9.24 -13.54 0.04
CA MET A 154 -9.10 -14.76 0.81
C MET A 154 -7.72 -14.78 1.46
N VAL A 155 -7.64 -15.25 2.71
CA VAL A 155 -6.37 -15.44 3.42
C VAL A 155 -6.42 -16.68 4.29
N ARG A 156 -5.29 -17.40 4.42
CA ARG A 156 -5.13 -18.44 5.42
C ARG A 156 -4.72 -17.84 6.75
N ALA A 157 -5.16 -18.42 7.85
CA ALA A 157 -4.82 -17.96 9.20
C ALA A 157 -3.30 -17.88 9.41
N ALA A 158 -2.54 -18.86 8.91
CA ALA A 158 -1.08 -18.87 8.97
C ALA A 158 -0.44 -17.64 8.32
N ASP A 159 -0.98 -17.19 7.19
CA ASP A 159 -0.45 -16.02 6.45
C ASP A 159 -0.92 -14.73 7.09
N ALA A 160 -2.18 -14.65 7.52
CA ALA A 160 -2.72 -13.48 8.21
C ALA A 160 -1.99 -13.18 9.53
N LYS A 161 -1.61 -14.20 10.30
CA LYS A 161 -0.82 -14.06 11.55
C LYS A 161 0.58 -13.47 11.34
N ARG A 162 1.11 -13.53 10.11
CA ARG A 162 2.41 -12.92 9.75
C ARG A 162 2.31 -11.43 9.46
N LEU A 163 1.10 -10.89 9.47
CA LEU A 163 0.80 -9.50 9.13
C LEU A 163 0.16 -8.77 10.33
N PRO A 164 0.82 -8.75 11.51
CA PRO A 164 0.32 -7.97 12.63
C PRO A 164 0.38 -6.49 12.28
N GLY A 165 -0.78 -5.86 12.20
CA GLY A 165 -0.93 -4.42 12.02
C GLY A 165 -0.78 -3.67 13.34
N PRO A 166 -1.10 -2.37 13.36
CA PRO A 166 -1.21 -1.61 14.57
C PRO A 166 -2.16 -2.28 15.58
N ASP A 167 -1.90 -2.09 16.86
CA ASP A 167 -2.62 -2.74 17.97
C ASP A 167 -2.50 -4.28 17.99
N GLY A 168 -1.55 -4.87 17.24
CA GLY A 168 -1.31 -6.31 17.16
C GLY A 168 -2.35 -7.10 16.36
N LEU A 169 -3.25 -6.44 15.65
CA LEU A 169 -4.38 -7.03 14.96
C LEU A 169 -4.09 -7.29 13.47
N TYR A 170 -4.66 -8.35 12.92
CA TYR A 170 -4.77 -8.50 11.48
C TYR A 170 -5.91 -7.63 10.96
N TRP A 171 -5.62 -6.70 10.05
CA TRP A 171 -6.62 -5.83 9.46
C TRP A 171 -7.12 -6.41 8.13
N THR A 172 -8.43 -6.68 8.08
CA THR A 172 -9.10 -7.24 6.90
C THR A 172 -9.04 -6.29 5.69
N PRO A 173 -9.31 -6.77 4.46
CA PRO A 173 -9.46 -5.89 3.31
C PRO A 173 -10.60 -4.87 3.49
N ASN A 174 -10.59 -3.81 2.67
CA ASN A 174 -11.74 -2.93 2.55
C ASN A 174 -12.92 -3.70 1.93
N THR A 175 -14.10 -3.53 2.53
CA THR A 175 -15.35 -4.02 1.96
C THR A 175 -16.39 -2.92 1.98
N ASP A 176 -17.24 -2.84 0.96
CA ASP A 176 -18.25 -1.79 0.83
C ASP A 176 -19.55 -2.14 1.55
N GLY A 177 -20.21 -1.10 2.09
CA GLY A 177 -21.45 -1.20 2.85
C GLY A 177 -21.23 -1.22 4.36
N GLU A 178 -22.34 -1.12 5.09
CA GLU A 178 -22.38 -1.00 6.56
C GLU A 178 -21.95 -2.27 7.32
N ALA A 179 -21.73 -3.38 6.62
CA ALA A 179 -21.28 -4.61 7.26
C ALA A 179 -20.26 -5.36 6.42
N GLN A 180 -19.31 -6.00 7.10
CA GLN A 180 -18.39 -6.97 6.51
C GLN A 180 -18.87 -8.39 6.84
N ILE A 181 -18.89 -9.25 5.82
CA ILE A 181 -19.20 -10.68 5.93
C ILE A 181 -17.87 -11.42 5.87
N ILE A 182 -17.59 -12.21 6.91
CA ILE A 182 -16.39 -13.04 7.04
C ILE A 182 -16.82 -14.50 7.02
N GLU A 183 -16.47 -15.23 5.98
CA GLU A 183 -16.62 -16.68 5.94
C GLU A 183 -15.38 -17.33 6.53
N ILE A 184 -15.58 -18.20 7.50
CA ILE A 184 -14.55 -18.94 8.22
C ILE A 184 -14.67 -20.40 7.81
N PHE A 185 -13.72 -20.88 7.00
CA PHE A 185 -13.66 -22.28 6.58
C PHE A 185 -12.64 -23.02 7.45
N ARG A 186 -13.08 -24.10 8.09
CA ARG A 186 -12.20 -25.04 8.76
C ARG A 186 -12.11 -26.36 7.97
N PRO A 187 -10.90 -26.84 7.67
CA PRO A 187 -10.73 -28.14 7.02
C PRO A 187 -11.07 -29.29 7.97
N ALA A 188 -11.29 -30.48 7.41
CA ALA A 188 -11.39 -31.70 8.17
C ALA A 188 -10.16 -31.88 9.09
N GLY A 189 -10.37 -32.39 10.30
CA GLY A 189 -9.30 -32.54 11.30
C GLY A 189 -9.13 -31.33 12.23
N VAL A 190 -9.55 -30.12 11.87
CA VAL A 190 -9.60 -28.98 12.78
C VAL A 190 -10.89 -29.04 13.59
N LYS A 191 -10.81 -29.15 14.93
CA LYS A 191 -12.00 -29.19 15.79
C LYS A 191 -12.65 -27.81 15.84
N ALA A 192 -14.00 -27.75 15.77
CA ALA A 192 -14.72 -26.47 15.85
C ALA A 192 -14.43 -25.71 17.16
N ALA A 193 -14.24 -26.43 18.26
CA ALA A 193 -13.91 -25.83 19.57
C ALA A 193 -12.51 -25.17 19.62
N SER A 194 -11.60 -25.54 18.71
CA SER A 194 -10.27 -24.90 18.63
C SER A 194 -10.26 -23.64 17.78
N VAL A 195 -11.34 -23.35 17.05
CA VAL A 195 -11.45 -22.14 16.22
C VAL A 195 -11.91 -20.99 17.09
N ALA A 196 -10.97 -20.14 17.46
CA ALA A 196 -11.24 -18.94 18.24
C ALA A 196 -10.62 -17.73 17.54
N LEU A 197 -11.40 -16.70 17.35
CA LEU A 197 -10.98 -15.38 16.89
C LEU A 197 -11.77 -14.32 17.63
N GLU A 198 -11.22 -13.12 17.71
CA GLU A 198 -11.88 -11.95 18.27
C GLU A 198 -11.81 -10.79 17.28
N ALA A 199 -12.77 -9.86 17.38
CA ALA A 199 -12.83 -8.65 16.56
C ALA A 199 -12.93 -7.43 17.48
N PRO A 200 -11.86 -7.09 18.21
CA PRO A 200 -11.89 -6.04 19.22
C PRO A 200 -12.06 -4.63 18.63
N MET A 201 -11.76 -4.47 17.34
CA MET A 201 -11.81 -3.17 16.68
C MET A 201 -12.35 -3.28 15.25
N LEU A 202 -12.89 -2.17 14.75
CA LEU A 202 -13.12 -1.95 13.33
C LEU A 202 -12.76 -0.51 12.95
N SER A 203 -12.55 -0.28 11.66
CA SER A 203 -12.50 1.04 11.03
C SER A 203 -13.81 1.26 10.29
N HIS A 204 -14.60 2.23 10.73
CA HIS A 204 -15.82 2.69 10.09
C HIS A 204 -15.43 3.67 8.98
N LEU A 205 -15.56 3.25 7.73
CA LEU A 205 -15.15 4.05 6.57
C LEU A 205 -16.29 4.99 6.16
N VAL A 206 -15.92 6.25 5.89
CA VAL A 206 -16.84 7.30 5.44
C VAL A 206 -16.91 7.41 3.91
N ALA A 207 -16.15 6.58 3.22
CA ALA A 207 -16.16 6.44 1.76
C ALA A 207 -16.04 4.96 1.38
N ASP A 208 -16.73 4.55 0.32
CA ASP A 208 -16.60 3.21 -0.26
C ASP A 208 -15.31 3.05 -1.08
N THR A 209 -15.09 1.89 -1.70
CA THR A 209 -13.90 1.64 -2.52
C THR A 209 -13.87 2.44 -3.82
N ARG A 210 -14.99 2.97 -4.26
CA ARG A 210 -15.16 3.77 -5.48
C ARG A 210 -15.34 5.24 -5.19
N SER A 211 -15.37 5.62 -3.90
CA SER A 211 -15.69 6.98 -3.43
C SER A 211 -17.00 7.55 -3.99
N SER A 212 -17.93 6.63 -4.36
CA SER A 212 -19.22 6.98 -4.96
C SER A 212 -20.22 7.54 -3.95
N PHE A 213 -20.05 7.18 -2.67
CA PHE A 213 -20.88 7.65 -1.56
C PHE A 213 -19.99 8.14 -0.42
N LYS A 214 -20.39 9.22 0.23
CA LYS A 214 -19.60 9.91 1.27
C LYS A 214 -20.49 10.37 2.39
N LEU A 215 -19.97 10.22 3.59
CA LEU A 215 -20.54 10.81 4.81
C LEU A 215 -19.87 12.15 5.17
N VAL A 216 -18.72 12.46 4.54
CA VAL A 216 -17.92 13.65 4.81
C VAL A 216 -17.58 14.31 3.48
N GLU A 217 -17.80 15.60 3.37
CA GLU A 217 -17.47 16.39 2.16
C GLU A 217 -15.99 16.31 1.81
N LYS A 218 -15.68 16.44 0.51
CA LYS A 218 -14.33 16.44 -0.07
C LYS A 218 -13.52 15.15 0.04
N ILE A 219 -14.08 14.05 0.56
CA ILE A 219 -13.45 12.74 0.43
C ILE A 219 -13.95 12.08 -0.86
N GLY A 220 -13.03 11.75 -1.77
CA GLY A 220 -13.35 11.23 -3.10
C GLY A 220 -13.92 12.29 -4.07
N GLU A 221 -13.72 13.59 -3.75
CA GLU A 221 -14.05 14.73 -4.60
C GLU A 221 -12.85 15.67 -4.68
N SER A 222 -12.12 15.57 -5.76
CA SER A 222 -11.06 16.53 -6.06
C SER A 222 -11.63 17.85 -6.57
N GLY A 223 -10.87 18.93 -6.37
CA GLY A 223 -11.23 20.24 -6.90
C GLY A 223 -11.30 20.25 -8.43
N SER A 224 -12.13 21.12 -9.00
CA SER A 224 -12.47 21.17 -10.43
C SER A 224 -11.30 21.48 -11.37
N CYS A 225 -10.15 21.93 -10.85
CA CYS A 225 -8.95 22.14 -11.66
C CYS A 225 -8.13 20.88 -11.89
N ASN A 226 -8.42 19.80 -11.16
CA ASN A 226 -7.76 18.50 -11.38
C ASN A 226 -8.21 17.89 -12.72
N VAL A 227 -7.31 17.16 -13.35
CA VAL A 227 -7.50 16.65 -14.72
C VAL A 227 -7.41 15.12 -14.69
N ASP A 228 -8.49 14.45 -15.12
CA ASP A 228 -8.49 12.98 -15.26
C ASP A 228 -7.33 12.53 -16.17
N VAL A 229 -6.62 11.46 -15.77
CA VAL A 229 -5.50 10.92 -16.59
C VAL A 229 -5.95 10.61 -18.02
N ILE A 230 -7.19 10.15 -18.22
CA ILE A 230 -7.72 9.82 -19.54
C ILE A 230 -7.82 11.02 -20.46
N CYS A 231 -8.01 12.25 -19.94
CA CYS A 231 -8.05 13.48 -20.72
C CYS A 231 -6.73 13.79 -21.43
N ARG A 232 -5.61 13.33 -20.86
CA ARG A 232 -4.27 13.69 -21.32
C ARG A 232 -3.53 12.55 -22.04
N VAL A 233 -4.11 11.34 -22.14
CA VAL A 233 -3.46 10.18 -22.77
C VAL A 233 -3.06 10.46 -24.21
N ASN A 234 -3.93 11.09 -25.00
CA ASN A 234 -3.65 11.37 -26.40
C ASN A 234 -2.57 12.45 -26.57
N GLU A 235 -2.55 13.46 -25.70
CA GLU A 235 -1.58 14.56 -25.74
C GLU A 235 -0.19 14.13 -25.25
N LEU A 236 -0.15 13.41 -24.13
CA LEU A 236 1.09 12.98 -23.48
C LEU A 236 1.65 11.67 -24.08
N GLY A 237 0.88 11.01 -24.91
CA GLY A 237 1.29 9.89 -25.72
C GLY A 237 1.41 8.53 -25.01
N PRO A 238 1.88 7.48 -25.74
CA PRO A 238 1.84 6.09 -25.27
C PRO A 238 2.72 5.82 -24.04
N ALA A 239 3.80 6.58 -23.86
CA ALA A 239 4.63 6.45 -22.65
C ALA A 239 3.87 6.87 -21.40
N PHE A 240 3.03 7.92 -21.48
CA PHE A 240 2.15 8.32 -20.40
C PHE A 240 1.04 7.29 -20.15
N ALA A 241 0.44 6.78 -21.24
CA ALA A 241 -0.57 5.72 -21.16
C ALA A 241 -0.06 4.47 -20.41
N SER A 242 1.23 4.19 -20.49
CA SER A 242 1.89 3.12 -19.76
C SER A 242 2.16 3.50 -18.31
N VAL A 243 2.86 4.62 -18.06
CA VAL A 243 3.32 4.97 -16.71
C VAL A 243 2.17 5.29 -15.74
N LYS A 244 1.03 5.80 -16.21
CA LYS A 244 -0.15 6.00 -15.35
C LYS A 244 -0.59 4.71 -14.63
N ASN A 245 -0.33 3.56 -15.22
CA ASN A 245 -0.67 2.25 -14.65
C ASN A 245 0.34 1.78 -13.57
N ALA A 246 1.42 2.53 -13.35
CA ALA A 246 2.32 2.29 -12.22
C ALA A 246 1.80 2.91 -10.91
N VAL A 247 0.86 3.84 -10.98
CA VAL A 247 0.38 4.59 -9.83
C VAL A 247 -0.89 3.94 -9.27
N ALA A 248 -0.90 3.72 -7.94
CA ALA A 248 -2.03 3.14 -7.22
C ALA A 248 -2.45 4.00 -6.02
N HIS A 249 -3.76 4.01 -5.76
CA HIS A 249 -4.34 4.57 -4.54
C HIS A 249 -4.02 3.63 -3.36
N MET A 250 -3.60 4.19 -2.23
CA MET A 250 -3.23 3.47 -1.02
C MET A 250 -4.28 3.63 0.07
N ARG A 251 -4.59 2.53 0.77
CA ARG A 251 -5.36 2.55 2.03
C ARG A 251 -4.62 1.72 3.06
N TYR A 252 -4.47 2.26 4.26
CA TYR A 252 -3.75 1.61 5.36
C TYR A 252 -4.32 2.04 6.70
N VAL A 253 -4.04 1.27 7.76
CA VAL A 253 -4.53 1.55 9.11
C VAL A 253 -3.37 2.00 9.97
N ARG A 254 -3.60 3.05 10.77
CA ARG A 254 -2.70 3.48 11.85
C ARG A 254 -3.22 3.05 13.21
N THR A 255 -2.41 3.21 14.24
CA THR A 255 -2.76 2.93 15.64
C THR A 255 -4.11 3.55 16.01
N GLY A 256 -4.94 2.78 16.73
CA GLY A 256 -6.30 3.18 17.08
C GLY A 256 -7.34 2.92 15.99
N GLY A 257 -6.99 2.23 14.89
CA GLY A 257 -7.95 1.74 13.89
C GLY A 257 -8.40 2.77 12.85
N GLY A 258 -7.79 3.95 12.81
CA GLY A 258 -8.05 4.94 11.75
C GLY A 258 -7.52 4.45 10.40
N THR A 259 -8.35 4.50 9.34
CA THR A 259 -7.91 4.23 7.97
C THR A 259 -7.56 5.54 7.27
N PHE A 260 -6.40 5.57 6.62
CA PHE A 260 -5.84 6.72 5.91
C PHE A 260 -5.60 6.39 4.44
N ILE A 261 -5.47 7.44 3.62
CA ILE A 261 -5.20 7.34 2.18
C ILE A 261 -3.95 8.10 1.78
N CYS A 262 -3.25 7.57 0.81
CA CYS A 262 -2.12 8.15 0.10
C CYS A 262 -2.08 7.60 -1.34
N THR A 263 -1.06 7.97 -2.08
CA THR A 263 -0.75 7.47 -3.42
C THR A 263 0.65 6.87 -3.42
N GLY A 264 0.92 5.89 -4.26
CA GLY A 264 2.26 5.38 -4.45
C GLY A 264 2.50 4.86 -5.86
N THR A 265 3.75 4.57 -6.17
CA THR A 265 4.22 4.20 -7.52
C THR A 265 5.00 2.90 -7.50
N LEU A 266 4.60 1.95 -8.32
CA LEU A 266 5.31 0.69 -8.56
C LEU A 266 6.57 0.95 -9.37
N LEU A 267 7.72 0.48 -8.89
CA LEU A 267 9.02 0.68 -9.52
C LEU A 267 9.60 -0.62 -10.04
N ASN A 268 10.25 -0.52 -11.20
CA ASN A 268 11.12 -1.56 -11.72
C ASN A 268 12.48 -1.54 -11.00
N ASP A 269 13.22 -2.63 -11.07
CA ASP A 269 14.64 -2.67 -10.79
C ASP A 269 15.46 -2.68 -12.10
N THR A 270 16.80 -2.71 -12.01
CA THR A 270 17.67 -2.74 -13.20
C THR A 270 17.82 -4.12 -13.81
N VAL A 271 17.27 -5.17 -13.19
CA VAL A 271 17.36 -6.55 -13.67
C VAL A 271 16.11 -6.89 -14.47
N PRO A 272 16.19 -7.02 -15.81
CA PRO A 272 15.02 -7.24 -16.64
C PRO A 272 14.20 -8.46 -16.24
N GLY A 273 12.87 -8.29 -16.15
CA GLY A 273 11.91 -9.38 -15.94
C GLY A 273 11.87 -9.98 -14.53
N THR A 274 12.59 -9.43 -13.56
CA THR A 274 12.50 -9.87 -12.14
C THR A 274 11.18 -9.53 -11.53
N GLN A 275 10.63 -8.34 -11.88
CA GLN A 275 9.35 -7.80 -11.43
C GLN A 275 9.12 -7.87 -9.91
N VAL A 276 10.19 -7.61 -9.13
CA VAL A 276 10.05 -7.43 -7.69
C VAL A 276 9.18 -6.20 -7.45
N PRO A 277 8.03 -6.32 -6.75
CA PRO A 277 7.06 -5.23 -6.68
C PRO A 277 7.48 -4.16 -5.67
N TYR A 278 8.55 -3.44 -5.98
CA TYR A 278 8.97 -2.27 -5.22
C TYR A 278 7.95 -1.15 -5.39
N PHE A 279 7.62 -0.47 -4.29
CA PHE A 279 6.56 0.51 -4.27
C PHE A 279 7.02 1.76 -3.51
N HIS A 280 7.17 2.86 -4.24
CA HIS A 280 7.62 4.14 -3.70
C HIS A 280 6.43 4.98 -3.23
N THR A 281 6.55 5.62 -2.06
CA THR A 281 5.56 6.51 -1.49
C THR A 281 6.22 7.48 -0.51
N ALA A 282 5.48 8.04 0.46
CA ALA A 282 5.95 9.04 1.41
C ALA A 282 6.02 8.51 2.85
N ASN A 283 7.05 8.92 3.59
CA ASN A 283 7.25 8.58 5.00
C ASN A 283 6.07 9.04 5.88
N HIS A 284 5.58 10.28 5.69
CA HIS A 284 4.47 10.83 6.48
C HIS A 284 3.15 10.07 6.30
N CYS A 285 3.01 9.24 5.26
CA CYS A 285 1.84 8.37 5.11
C CYS A 285 1.71 7.38 6.28
N PHE A 286 2.83 6.87 6.82
CA PHE A 286 2.81 5.80 7.82
C PHE A 286 3.07 6.28 9.26
N THR A 287 3.35 7.54 9.48
CA THR A 287 3.62 8.12 10.79
C THR A 287 2.76 9.35 11.07
N ASP A 288 2.39 9.55 12.34
CA ASP A 288 1.68 10.76 12.78
C ASP A 288 2.61 11.96 12.92
N ASN A 289 3.93 11.72 13.01
CA ASN A 289 4.94 12.77 13.08
C ASN A 289 6.05 12.52 12.05
N GLY A 290 5.85 13.07 10.85
CA GLY A 290 6.78 12.96 9.74
C GLY A 290 8.15 13.64 9.97
N SER A 291 8.28 14.46 11.02
CA SER A 291 9.55 15.15 11.35
C SER A 291 10.49 14.33 12.23
N VAL A 292 10.09 13.15 12.67
CA VAL A 292 10.87 12.26 13.52
C VAL A 292 11.37 11.06 12.71
N ALA A 293 12.60 10.63 13.03
CA ALA A 293 13.17 9.44 12.39
C ALA A 293 12.23 8.23 12.53
N PRO A 294 11.98 7.49 11.44
CA PRO A 294 11.02 6.39 11.44
C PRO A 294 11.49 5.23 12.31
N VAL A 295 10.57 4.65 13.07
CA VAL A 295 10.79 3.41 13.83
C VAL A 295 10.35 2.24 12.95
N ALA A 296 11.30 1.41 12.51
CA ALA A 296 11.05 0.35 11.52
C ALA A 296 9.92 -0.62 11.90
N SER A 297 9.77 -0.98 13.19
CA SER A 297 8.68 -1.86 13.64
C SER A 297 7.30 -1.19 13.53
N GLN A 298 7.19 0.11 13.80
CA GLN A 298 5.95 0.87 13.64
C GLN A 298 5.60 1.01 12.16
N MET A 299 6.58 1.37 11.32
CA MET A 299 6.39 1.46 9.87
C MET A 299 5.96 0.10 9.28
N GLN A 300 6.59 -1.00 9.72
CA GLN A 300 6.22 -2.35 9.29
C GLN A 300 4.78 -2.71 9.72
N SER A 301 4.36 -2.34 10.92
CA SER A 301 3.00 -2.65 11.38
C SER A 301 1.94 -1.96 10.52
N VAL A 302 2.17 -0.71 10.10
CA VAL A 302 1.29 0.00 9.16
C VAL A 302 1.38 -0.64 7.76
N ALA A 303 2.60 -0.97 7.28
CA ALA A 303 2.81 -1.63 5.99
C ALA A 303 2.06 -2.96 5.88
N ASN A 304 1.95 -3.73 6.98
CA ASN A 304 1.19 -4.98 7.02
C ASN A 304 -0.31 -4.79 6.72
N THR A 305 -0.83 -3.59 6.88
CA THR A 305 -2.24 -3.26 6.63
C THR A 305 -2.48 -2.65 5.25
N LEU A 306 -1.42 -2.41 4.48
CA LEU A 306 -1.50 -1.73 3.19
C LEU A 306 -2.38 -2.49 2.20
N ILE A 307 -3.24 -1.75 1.55
CA ILE A 307 -4.03 -2.15 0.40
C ILE A 307 -3.72 -1.17 -0.72
N THR A 308 -3.44 -1.67 -1.91
CA THR A 308 -3.29 -0.86 -3.12
C THR A 308 -4.48 -1.08 -4.04
N ILE A 309 -5.06 0.00 -4.57
CA ILE A 309 -6.19 -0.02 -5.48
C ILE A 309 -5.71 0.48 -6.84
N TRP A 310 -5.82 -0.39 -7.82
CA TRP A 310 -5.31 -0.22 -9.18
C TRP A 310 -6.47 0.06 -10.15
N ASN A 311 -6.17 0.68 -11.28
CA ASN A 311 -7.16 1.08 -12.30
C ASN A 311 -8.28 1.98 -11.74
N TYR A 312 -8.00 2.71 -10.67
CA TYR A 312 -8.95 3.65 -10.11
C TYR A 312 -8.87 4.96 -10.89
N GLU A 313 -9.54 4.99 -12.03
CA GLU A 313 -9.57 6.12 -12.98
C GLU A 313 -10.92 6.16 -13.71
N THR A 314 -11.23 7.27 -14.37
CA THR A 314 -12.47 7.42 -15.15
C THR A 314 -12.34 6.76 -16.52
N THR A 315 -13.49 6.31 -17.07
CA THR A 315 -13.54 5.68 -18.41
C THR A 315 -13.48 6.69 -19.55
N GLY A 316 -13.73 7.98 -19.26
CA GLY A 316 -13.70 9.08 -20.21
C GLY A 316 -13.51 10.41 -19.51
N CYS A 317 -12.98 11.38 -20.22
CA CYS A 317 -12.69 12.71 -19.70
C CYS A 317 -13.96 13.38 -19.14
N GLY A 318 -13.95 13.69 -17.84
CA GLY A 318 -15.04 14.40 -17.15
C GLY A 318 -16.35 13.62 -17.01
N ASN A 319 -16.39 12.31 -17.31
CA ASN A 319 -17.64 11.55 -17.28
C ASN A 319 -17.99 10.95 -15.91
N LEU A 320 -17.12 11.04 -14.93
CA LEU A 320 -17.26 10.52 -13.55
C LEU A 320 -17.54 9.00 -13.47
N VAL A 321 -17.51 8.28 -14.59
CA VAL A 321 -17.72 6.83 -14.64
C VAL A 321 -16.38 6.14 -14.45
N GLN A 322 -16.25 5.41 -13.36
CA GLN A 322 -15.00 4.72 -13.02
C GLN A 322 -14.80 3.41 -13.76
N THR A 323 -13.57 3.07 -14.03
CA THR A 323 -13.19 1.75 -14.54
C THR A 323 -13.35 0.68 -13.44
N THR A 324 -13.25 -0.59 -13.83
CA THR A 324 -13.20 -1.68 -12.85
C THR A 324 -11.87 -1.64 -12.09
N THR A 325 -11.95 -1.40 -10.81
CA THR A 325 -10.78 -1.37 -9.91
C THR A 325 -10.33 -2.77 -9.51
N THR A 326 -9.04 -2.91 -9.21
CA THR A 326 -8.48 -4.13 -8.62
C THR A 326 -7.85 -3.79 -7.28
N GLN A 327 -8.32 -4.43 -6.21
CA GLN A 327 -7.74 -4.31 -4.88
C GLN A 327 -6.68 -5.40 -4.68
N VAL A 328 -5.43 -5.02 -4.35
CA VAL A 328 -4.37 -5.93 -3.94
C VAL A 328 -4.16 -5.80 -2.44
N THR A 329 -4.36 -6.90 -1.73
CA THR A 329 -4.26 -7.02 -0.26
C THR A 329 -2.99 -7.78 0.13
N GLY A 330 -2.74 -7.97 1.43
CA GLY A 330 -1.58 -8.71 1.92
C GLY A 330 -0.44 -7.83 2.40
N GLY A 331 -0.63 -6.52 2.40
CA GLY A 331 0.34 -5.58 2.94
C GLY A 331 1.62 -5.48 2.12
N ALA A 332 2.65 -4.94 2.77
CA ALA A 332 3.98 -4.76 2.20
C ALA A 332 5.07 -5.02 3.24
N THR A 333 6.27 -5.30 2.78
CA THR A 333 7.49 -5.26 3.57
C THR A 333 8.04 -3.85 3.55
N TYR A 334 8.24 -3.24 4.72
CA TYR A 334 8.94 -1.97 4.86
C TYR A 334 10.44 -2.16 4.57
N LEU A 335 11.01 -1.37 3.67
CA LEU A 335 12.41 -1.43 3.28
C LEU A 335 13.19 -0.21 3.76
N TYR A 336 12.67 0.99 3.53
CA TYR A 336 13.34 2.24 3.80
C TYR A 336 12.34 3.39 3.94
N SER A 337 12.63 4.36 4.79
CA SER A 337 12.11 5.73 4.67
C SER A 337 13.02 6.75 5.32
N SER A 338 12.86 8.01 4.93
CA SER A 338 13.62 9.15 5.43
C SER A 338 12.67 10.25 5.89
N HIS A 339 12.82 10.72 7.11
CA HIS A 339 12.10 11.90 7.60
C HIS A 339 12.67 13.22 7.03
N LEU A 340 13.87 13.19 6.44
CA LEU A 340 14.51 14.38 5.86
C LEU A 340 14.02 14.66 4.44
N THR A 341 13.87 13.63 3.62
CA THR A 341 13.38 13.73 2.25
C THR A 341 11.89 13.43 2.15
N ASP A 342 11.34 12.73 3.15
CA ASP A 342 10.01 12.13 3.15
C ASP A 342 9.83 10.95 2.18
N GLY A 343 10.89 10.49 1.51
CA GLY A 343 10.84 9.31 0.64
C GLY A 343 10.67 8.01 1.42
N MET A 344 9.92 7.05 0.84
CA MET A 344 9.73 5.70 1.39
C MET A 344 9.75 4.65 0.27
N LEU A 345 10.41 3.52 0.52
CA LEU A 345 10.36 2.34 -0.33
C LEU A 345 9.78 1.16 0.44
N LEU A 346 8.80 0.53 -0.17
CA LEU A 346 8.16 -0.71 0.26
C LEU A 346 8.39 -1.81 -0.79
N ARG A 347 8.13 -3.06 -0.42
CA ARG A 347 7.93 -4.16 -1.35
C ARG A 347 6.56 -4.77 -1.07
N LEU A 348 5.64 -4.74 -2.05
CA LEU A 348 4.34 -5.38 -1.91
C LEU A 348 4.53 -6.88 -1.65
N ASN A 349 3.73 -7.46 -0.77
CA ASN A 349 3.82 -8.90 -0.46
C ASN A 349 3.12 -9.75 -1.50
N ASN A 350 2.16 -9.19 -2.24
CA ASN A 350 1.47 -9.82 -3.35
C ASN A 350 1.79 -9.10 -4.67
N PRO A 351 1.79 -9.81 -5.82
CA PRO A 351 2.06 -9.22 -7.11
C PRO A 351 0.99 -8.16 -7.48
N PRO A 352 1.36 -7.11 -8.23
CA PRO A 352 0.41 -6.16 -8.78
C PRO A 352 -0.46 -6.84 -9.86
N PRO A 353 -1.60 -6.24 -10.28
CA PRO A 353 -2.43 -6.84 -11.33
C PRO A 353 -1.73 -6.84 -12.69
N ALA A 354 -2.23 -7.66 -13.62
CA ALA A 354 -1.72 -7.76 -14.99
C ALA A 354 -1.78 -6.43 -15.76
N SER A 355 -2.66 -5.51 -15.37
CA SER A 355 -2.79 -4.17 -15.96
C SER A 355 -1.75 -3.16 -15.44
N ALA A 356 -0.98 -3.51 -14.40
CA ALA A 356 0.00 -2.61 -13.83
C ALA A 356 1.22 -2.44 -14.73
N PHE A 357 1.97 -1.39 -14.46
CA PHE A 357 3.23 -1.07 -15.11
C PHE A 357 4.30 -0.80 -14.05
N PHE A 358 5.45 -1.37 -14.19
CA PHE A 358 6.61 -1.07 -13.35
C PHE A 358 7.29 0.17 -13.92
N ALA A 359 7.20 1.31 -13.22
CA ALA A 359 7.81 2.55 -13.69
C ALA A 359 9.33 2.48 -13.64
N GLY A 360 9.96 3.06 -14.64
CA GLY A 360 11.38 3.39 -14.58
C GLY A 360 11.64 4.52 -13.58
N TRP A 361 12.88 4.70 -13.22
CA TRP A 361 13.35 5.77 -12.32
C TRP A 361 14.72 6.29 -12.77
N ASN A 362 15.08 7.50 -12.32
CA ASN A 362 16.38 8.09 -12.60
C ASN A 362 16.88 8.84 -11.36
N ALA A 363 18.02 8.41 -10.84
CA ALA A 363 18.68 8.95 -9.66
C ALA A 363 19.63 10.12 -9.94
N LYS A 364 19.57 10.73 -11.12
CA LYS A 364 20.26 12.01 -11.37
C LYS A 364 19.43 13.18 -10.85
N PRO A 365 20.02 14.25 -10.34
CA PRO A 365 19.25 15.42 -9.90
C PRO A 365 18.45 16.03 -11.08
N LEU A 366 17.31 16.65 -10.75
CA LEU A 366 16.59 17.54 -11.66
C LEU A 366 17.27 18.90 -11.73
N ASN A 367 17.00 19.67 -12.77
CA ASN A 367 17.39 21.05 -12.89
C ASN A 367 16.19 21.99 -12.68
N ALA A 368 16.44 23.26 -12.40
CA ALA A 368 15.38 24.27 -12.40
C ALA A 368 14.76 24.38 -13.80
N ASN A 369 13.45 24.56 -13.85
CA ASN A 369 12.62 24.65 -15.06
C ASN A 369 12.51 23.33 -15.88
N ASP A 370 12.97 22.19 -15.35
CA ASP A 370 12.67 20.90 -15.98
C ASP A 370 11.14 20.68 -16.00
N ALA A 371 10.61 20.24 -17.15
CA ALA A 371 9.21 19.85 -17.27
C ALA A 371 8.94 18.58 -16.45
N ILE A 372 7.86 18.60 -15.67
CA ILE A 372 7.46 17.50 -14.80
C ILE A 372 5.97 17.16 -14.92
N THR A 373 5.66 15.93 -14.55
CA THR A 373 4.30 15.39 -14.50
C THR A 373 4.09 14.70 -13.16
N GLY A 374 3.03 15.07 -12.44
CA GLY A 374 2.54 14.37 -11.26
C GLY A 374 1.37 13.47 -11.64
N ILE A 375 1.34 12.22 -11.14
CA ILE A 375 0.22 11.29 -11.33
C ILE A 375 -0.23 10.84 -9.94
N HIS A 376 -1.49 11.13 -9.55
CA HIS A 376 -1.91 11.07 -8.15
C HIS A 376 -3.40 10.79 -7.99
N HIS A 377 -3.83 10.60 -6.72
CA HIS A 377 -5.24 10.44 -6.32
C HIS A 377 -5.63 11.57 -5.34
N PRO A 378 -5.98 12.78 -5.84
CA PRO A 378 -6.33 13.92 -4.99
C PRO A 378 -7.63 13.65 -4.24
N ALA A 379 -7.71 14.03 -2.99
CA ALA A 379 -8.86 13.77 -2.09
C ALA A 379 -9.28 12.29 -1.98
N GLY A 380 -8.46 11.34 -2.48
CA GLY A 380 -8.84 9.94 -2.65
C GLY A 380 -9.76 9.68 -3.84
N ASP A 381 -9.87 10.62 -4.76
CA ASP A 381 -10.62 10.54 -6.01
C ASP A 381 -9.90 9.66 -7.06
N SER A 382 -10.54 9.46 -8.20
CA SER A 382 -9.96 8.78 -9.37
C SER A 382 -8.62 9.42 -9.76
N LYS A 383 -7.82 8.64 -10.47
CA LYS A 383 -6.46 9.05 -10.85
C LYS A 383 -6.46 10.30 -11.71
N MET A 384 -5.69 11.29 -11.29
CA MET A 384 -5.51 12.59 -11.94
C MET A 384 -4.07 12.81 -12.36
N VAL A 385 -3.87 13.78 -13.25
CA VAL A 385 -2.55 14.20 -13.74
C VAL A 385 -2.39 15.71 -13.61
N SER A 386 -1.21 16.12 -13.14
CA SER A 386 -0.79 17.52 -13.10
C SER A 386 0.49 17.68 -13.89
N THR A 387 0.60 18.77 -14.67
CA THR A 387 1.81 19.09 -15.44
C THR A 387 2.33 20.47 -15.05
N GLY A 388 3.66 20.60 -14.99
CA GLY A 388 4.29 21.83 -14.53
C GLY A 388 5.81 21.80 -14.71
N GLN A 389 6.50 22.56 -13.88
CA GLN A 389 7.96 22.68 -13.90
C GLN A 389 8.56 22.68 -12.50
N THR A 390 9.80 22.27 -12.41
CA THR A 390 10.62 22.46 -11.21
C THR A 390 10.86 23.97 -10.98
N ARG A 391 10.72 24.40 -9.74
CA ARG A 391 11.00 25.80 -9.31
C ARG A 391 12.35 25.93 -8.65
N SER A 392 12.65 25.05 -7.72
CA SER A 392 13.95 25.01 -7.02
C SER A 392 14.30 23.60 -6.57
N ILE A 393 15.58 23.34 -6.45
CA ILE A 393 16.13 22.08 -5.93
C ILE A 393 16.86 22.41 -4.63
N ASN A 394 16.32 21.95 -3.52
CA ASN A 394 16.91 22.11 -2.19
C ASN A 394 17.65 20.84 -1.78
N THR A 395 18.31 20.82 -0.63
CA THR A 395 19.08 19.67 -0.15
C THR A 395 18.26 18.37 -0.15
N ASN A 396 17.04 18.38 0.35
CA ASN A 396 16.21 17.19 0.57
C ASN A 396 14.97 17.11 -0.31
N VAL A 397 14.58 18.24 -0.96
CA VAL A 397 13.33 18.33 -1.69
C VAL A 397 13.49 19.02 -3.03
N THR A 398 12.66 18.61 -3.98
CA THR A 398 12.41 19.30 -5.25
C THR A 398 11.10 20.07 -5.13
N ARG A 399 11.13 21.40 -5.24
CA ARG A 399 9.95 22.23 -5.30
C ARG A 399 9.50 22.39 -6.74
N VAL A 400 8.20 22.20 -6.97
CA VAL A 400 7.56 22.28 -8.29
C VAL A 400 6.42 23.30 -8.26
N GLY A 401 5.96 23.73 -9.46
CA GLY A 401 4.75 24.51 -9.65
C GLY A 401 3.94 23.96 -10.81
N TRP A 402 2.64 24.09 -10.74
CA TRP A 402 1.72 23.49 -11.70
C TRP A 402 1.20 24.49 -12.72
N LEU A 403 1.22 24.10 -13.98
CA LEU A 403 0.63 24.81 -15.12
C LEU A 403 -0.77 24.29 -15.47
N SER A 404 -1.04 23.03 -15.13
CA SER A 404 -2.35 22.37 -15.30
C SER A 404 -2.53 21.33 -14.21
N GLY A 405 -3.71 21.27 -13.62
CA GLY A 405 -3.96 20.44 -12.43
C GLY A 405 -3.32 21.02 -11.17
N THR A 406 -3.39 20.26 -10.10
CA THR A 406 -2.76 20.56 -8.80
C THR A 406 -2.66 19.27 -8.01
N THR A 407 -2.17 19.29 -6.75
CA THR A 407 -2.28 18.16 -5.80
C THR A 407 -3.14 18.55 -4.61
N GLU A 408 -3.76 17.56 -3.97
CA GLU A 408 -4.57 17.73 -2.77
C GLU A 408 -4.21 16.65 -1.73
N GLY A 409 -4.84 16.70 -0.57
CA GLY A 409 -4.75 15.61 0.41
C GLY A 409 -5.10 14.27 -0.25
N GLY A 410 -4.33 13.20 0.02
CA GLY A 410 -4.45 11.92 -0.68
C GLY A 410 -3.46 11.74 -1.84
N SER A 411 -3.00 12.83 -2.45
CA SER A 411 -1.90 12.80 -3.44
C SER A 411 -0.53 12.47 -2.81
N SER A 412 -0.41 12.52 -1.49
CA SER A 412 0.81 12.18 -0.72
C SER A 412 1.49 10.93 -1.21
N GLY A 413 2.80 10.98 -1.43
CA GLY A 413 3.61 9.87 -1.94
C GLY A 413 3.50 9.63 -3.44
N SER A 414 2.63 10.37 -4.16
CA SER A 414 2.48 10.25 -5.61
C SER A 414 3.77 10.55 -6.36
N GLY A 415 4.01 9.83 -7.46
CA GLY A 415 5.20 9.99 -8.27
C GLY A 415 5.28 11.32 -8.98
N LEU A 416 6.44 11.98 -8.85
CA LEU A 416 6.89 13.04 -9.75
C LEU A 416 7.66 12.39 -10.90
N PHE A 417 7.32 12.68 -12.12
CA PHE A 417 7.95 12.11 -13.29
C PHE A 417 8.58 13.19 -14.19
N SER A 418 9.68 12.83 -14.85
CA SER A 418 10.21 13.55 -15.99
C SER A 418 10.30 12.62 -17.20
N ILE A 419 10.35 13.17 -18.41
CA ILE A 419 10.50 12.37 -19.62
C ILE A 419 11.98 12.00 -19.78
N GLY A 420 12.28 10.70 -19.84
CA GLY A 420 13.57 10.13 -20.17
C GLY A 420 13.60 9.61 -21.61
N THR A 421 14.72 9.04 -22.02
CA THR A 421 14.92 8.53 -23.40
C THR A 421 13.99 7.37 -23.79
N LYS A 422 13.47 6.62 -22.82
CA LYS A 422 12.57 5.48 -23.02
C LYS A 422 11.23 5.62 -22.28
N GLY A 423 10.77 6.85 -22.09
CA GLY A 423 9.50 7.14 -21.41
C GLY A 423 9.66 7.86 -20.09
N TYR A 424 8.58 7.90 -19.31
CA TYR A 424 8.56 8.57 -18.04
C TYR A 424 9.37 7.82 -16.97
N VAL A 425 10.12 8.56 -16.15
CA VAL A 425 10.94 8.05 -15.05
C VAL A 425 10.61 8.78 -13.76
N LEU A 426 10.49 8.03 -12.65
CA LEU A 426 10.25 8.59 -11.32
C LEU A 426 11.46 9.43 -10.87
N ARG A 427 11.16 10.56 -10.18
CA ARG A 427 12.13 11.51 -9.64
C ARG A 427 11.93 11.80 -8.14
N GLY A 428 10.78 11.39 -7.57
CA GLY A 428 10.45 11.59 -6.16
C GLY A 428 8.99 11.29 -5.85
N GLY A 429 8.61 11.40 -4.58
CA GLY A 429 7.25 11.27 -4.08
C GLY A 429 6.76 12.55 -3.40
N LEU A 430 5.48 12.89 -3.53
CA LEU A 430 4.89 14.09 -2.96
C LEU A 430 4.96 14.10 -1.43
N TRP A 431 5.56 15.14 -0.88
CA TRP A 431 5.60 15.39 0.55
C TRP A 431 4.49 16.35 1.00
N ARG A 432 4.55 17.60 0.55
CA ARG A 432 3.69 18.70 1.02
C ARG A 432 3.63 19.86 0.00
N GLY A 433 2.78 20.81 0.24
CA GLY A 433 2.74 22.05 -0.54
C GLY A 433 1.47 22.84 -0.27
N ASP A 434 1.44 24.05 -0.86
CA ASP A 434 0.31 24.97 -0.80
C ASP A 434 -0.44 25.03 -2.15
N ALA A 435 0.03 24.29 -3.17
CA ALA A 435 -0.65 24.24 -4.45
C ALA A 435 -2.10 23.79 -4.29
N SER A 436 -3.01 24.47 -4.98
CA SER A 436 -4.45 24.26 -4.91
C SER A 436 -5.13 24.78 -6.18
N CYS A 437 -6.41 24.49 -6.37
CA CYS A 437 -7.19 25.02 -7.49
C CYS A 437 -7.26 26.56 -7.53
N SER A 438 -7.08 27.22 -6.40
CA SER A 438 -7.11 28.70 -6.35
C SER A 438 -5.82 29.36 -6.80
N ASN A 439 -4.70 28.63 -6.91
CA ASN A 439 -3.39 29.22 -7.20
C ASN A 439 -2.61 28.54 -8.32
N THR A 440 -3.09 27.41 -8.87
CA THR A 440 -2.51 26.71 -10.02
C THR A 440 -2.63 27.49 -11.33
N GLY A 441 -1.99 27.01 -12.40
CA GLY A 441 -2.09 27.58 -13.75
C GLY A 441 -1.01 28.64 -14.08
N SER A 442 -0.31 29.17 -13.08
CA SER A 442 0.75 30.15 -13.29
C SER A 442 1.92 29.96 -12.33
N LEU A 443 3.13 29.85 -12.87
CA LEU A 443 4.36 29.78 -12.08
C LEU A 443 4.72 31.14 -11.43
N ALA A 444 4.13 32.23 -11.89
CA ALA A 444 4.30 33.55 -11.25
C ALA A 444 3.59 33.64 -9.87
N ASN A 445 2.60 32.77 -9.63
CA ASN A 445 1.97 32.69 -8.32
C ASN A 445 2.91 32.03 -7.31
N SER A 446 3.30 32.78 -6.28
CA SER A 446 4.24 32.30 -5.26
C SER A 446 3.68 31.16 -4.40
N ALA A 447 2.35 31.08 -4.25
CA ALA A 447 1.67 30.01 -3.50
C ALA A 447 1.44 28.73 -4.32
N ASN A 448 1.67 28.75 -5.63
CA ASN A 448 1.60 27.57 -6.49
C ASN A 448 2.87 26.74 -6.34
N TRP A 449 2.98 25.95 -5.28
CA TRP A 449 4.13 25.08 -5.08
C TRP A 449 3.77 23.82 -4.32
N ASP A 450 4.46 22.72 -4.69
CA ASP A 450 4.55 21.47 -3.96
C ASP A 450 6.00 21.04 -3.83
N GLU A 451 6.31 20.27 -2.79
CA GLU A 451 7.61 19.67 -2.52
C GLU A 451 7.54 18.15 -2.62
N TYR A 452 8.48 17.60 -3.35
CA TYR A 452 8.67 16.17 -3.57
C TYR A 452 9.99 15.71 -2.96
N SER A 453 10.03 14.48 -2.44
CA SER A 453 11.29 13.86 -2.03
C SER A 453 12.30 13.86 -3.17
N ARG A 454 13.58 13.99 -2.84
CA ARG A 454 14.67 13.85 -3.81
C ARG A 454 15.06 12.38 -3.91
N PHE A 455 14.58 11.71 -4.97
CA PHE A 455 14.91 10.31 -5.21
C PHE A 455 16.42 10.09 -5.38
N ASP A 456 17.15 11.05 -5.97
CA ASP A 456 18.59 11.01 -6.12
C ASP A 456 19.35 11.08 -4.78
N VAL A 457 18.79 11.76 -3.76
CA VAL A 457 19.33 11.81 -2.40
C VAL A 457 19.06 10.49 -1.65
N ASP A 458 17.89 9.88 -1.86
CA ASP A 458 17.51 8.60 -1.24
C ASP A 458 18.22 7.41 -1.90
N PHE A 459 18.56 7.51 -3.20
CA PHE A 459 19.01 6.40 -4.02
C PHE A 459 20.21 5.61 -3.46
N PRO A 460 21.25 6.21 -2.85
CA PRO A 460 22.31 5.44 -2.23
C PRO A 460 21.83 4.41 -1.20
N SER A 461 20.74 4.73 -0.48
CA SER A 461 20.10 3.80 0.48
C SER A 461 19.19 2.79 -0.21
N LEU A 462 18.67 3.09 -1.41
CA LEU A 462 17.76 2.23 -2.17
C LEU A 462 18.48 1.30 -3.16
N LYS A 463 19.74 1.57 -3.45
CA LYS A 463 20.53 0.96 -4.51
C LYS A 463 20.50 -0.57 -4.46
N ASN A 464 20.68 -1.15 -3.29
CA ASN A 464 20.74 -2.61 -3.13
C ASN A 464 19.45 -3.35 -3.56
N TRP A 465 18.31 -2.66 -3.60
CA TRP A 465 17.05 -3.20 -4.07
C TRP A 465 16.81 -2.86 -5.53
N LEU A 466 17.04 -1.61 -5.93
CA LEU A 466 16.66 -1.10 -7.24
C LEU A 466 17.75 -1.29 -8.33
N GLU A 467 19.01 -1.39 -7.92
CA GLU A 467 20.16 -1.68 -8.78
C GLU A 467 21.04 -2.78 -8.16
N PRO A 468 20.51 -4.01 -7.98
CA PRO A 468 21.30 -5.10 -7.40
C PRO A 468 22.45 -5.48 -8.33
N GLU A 469 23.61 -5.85 -7.76
CA GLU A 469 24.77 -6.31 -8.52
C GLU A 469 24.44 -7.56 -9.34
N ALA A 470 25.01 -7.66 -10.55
CA ALA A 470 24.68 -8.70 -11.52
C ALA A 470 24.97 -10.16 -11.04
N GLU A 471 25.89 -10.34 -10.10
CA GLU A 471 26.18 -11.66 -9.50
C GLU A 471 25.02 -12.20 -8.63
N ALA A 472 24.20 -11.34 -8.05
CA ALA A 472 23.03 -11.75 -7.29
C ALA A 472 21.86 -12.21 -8.18
N ALA A 473 21.88 -11.90 -9.47
CA ALA A 473 20.82 -12.21 -10.42
C ALA A 473 20.91 -13.64 -11.00
N ASN A 474 22.10 -14.27 -11.01
CA ASN A 474 22.32 -15.61 -11.56
C ASN A 474 22.25 -16.77 -10.54
N GLY A 475 22.21 -16.45 -9.26
CA GLY A 475 21.93 -17.43 -8.21
C GLY A 475 20.45 -17.38 -7.86
N SER A 476 19.79 -18.55 -7.82
CA SER A 476 18.45 -18.71 -7.28
C SER A 476 18.31 -17.87 -6.01
N ARG A 477 17.78 -16.66 -6.12
CA ARG A 477 17.55 -15.78 -4.97
C ARG A 477 16.64 -16.55 -4.00
N PRO A 478 17.11 -16.99 -2.83
CA PRO A 478 16.19 -17.46 -1.82
C PRO A 478 15.23 -16.27 -1.59
N LEU A 479 13.93 -16.53 -1.69
CA LEU A 479 12.94 -15.65 -1.07
C LEU A 479 13.54 -15.27 0.28
N LEU A 480 13.96 -14.03 0.45
CA LEU A 480 14.55 -13.54 1.71
C LEU A 480 13.52 -13.81 2.80
N ARG A 481 13.64 -14.97 3.44
CA ARG A 481 12.97 -15.23 4.72
C ARG A 481 13.37 -14.07 5.64
N PRO A 482 12.45 -13.51 6.42
CA PRO A 482 12.82 -12.54 7.44
C PRO A 482 13.95 -13.15 8.24
N ARG A 483 15.04 -12.43 8.36
CA ARG A 483 16.20 -12.82 9.20
C ARG A 483 15.64 -13.06 10.61
N PRO A 484 15.77 -14.24 11.22
CA PRO A 484 15.39 -14.41 12.61
C PRO A 484 16.17 -13.40 13.41
N ALA A 485 15.51 -12.68 14.30
CA ALA A 485 16.12 -11.77 15.23
C ALA A 485 17.33 -12.48 15.85
N SER A 486 18.53 -11.89 15.76
CA SER A 486 19.74 -12.43 16.35
C SER A 486 19.46 -12.63 17.83
N LYS A 487 19.43 -13.88 18.27
CA LYS A 487 19.53 -14.20 19.70
C LYS A 487 20.88 -13.68 20.15
N THR A 488 20.90 -12.54 20.82
CA THR A 488 22.01 -12.16 21.68
C THR A 488 22.04 -13.19 22.80
N THR A 489 22.89 -14.20 22.63
CA THR A 489 23.36 -15.02 23.75
C THR A 489 24.14 -14.09 24.68
N SER A 490 23.52 -13.66 25.75
CA SER A 490 24.22 -13.09 26.88
C SER A 490 24.99 -14.23 27.52
N THR A 491 26.29 -14.29 27.32
CA THR A 491 27.18 -15.06 28.13
C THR A 491 27.21 -14.42 29.51
N ALA A 492 26.41 -14.99 30.42
CA ALA A 492 26.63 -14.79 31.86
C ALA A 492 27.78 -15.65 32.26
N SER A 493 28.97 -15.04 32.44
CA SER A 493 30.03 -15.59 33.28
C SER A 493 31.00 -14.45 33.69
N GLN A 494 31.25 -14.41 34.98
CA GLN A 494 32.21 -13.57 35.71
C GLN A 494 31.71 -12.20 36.17
N LEU A 495 31.10 -12.22 37.35
CA LEU A 495 31.26 -11.24 38.41
C LEU A 495 30.80 -11.86 39.74
N GLU A 496 31.57 -12.82 40.21
CA GLU A 496 31.61 -13.24 41.61
C GLU A 496 32.83 -12.56 42.21
N SER A 497 32.63 -11.86 43.29
CA SER A 497 33.55 -11.14 44.19
C SER A 497 33.35 -9.62 44.16
N LEU A 498 32.56 -9.19 45.14
CA LEU A 498 32.82 -8.06 46.04
C LEU A 498 31.55 -7.82 46.90
N ARG A 499 31.44 -8.54 48.02
CA ARG A 499 30.58 -8.16 49.13
C ARG A 499 31.25 -6.99 49.89
N PRO A 500 30.54 -5.91 50.23
CA PRO A 500 30.91 -5.07 51.36
C PRO A 500 30.17 -5.53 52.62
N ALA A 501 30.92 -5.44 53.70
CA ALA A 501 30.54 -5.79 55.05
C ALA A 501 29.41 -4.90 55.61
N SER A 502 28.64 -5.52 56.52
CA SER A 502 27.68 -4.91 57.40
C SER A 502 28.31 -3.76 58.26
N GLY A 503 27.61 -2.63 58.25
CA GLY A 503 27.82 -1.54 59.20
C GLY A 503 26.49 -0.98 59.68
N SER A 504 26.14 -1.29 60.91
CA SER A 504 25.04 -0.74 61.69
C SER A 504 25.22 0.74 62.04
N GLY A 505 24.17 1.54 62.03
CA GLY A 505 24.24 2.91 62.53
C GLY A 505 22.93 3.68 62.46
N ASN A 506 22.24 3.67 63.51
CA ASN A 506 21.14 4.43 64.10
C ASN A 506 20.89 5.90 63.61
N ALA A 507 19.61 6.19 63.47
CA ALA A 507 18.80 7.31 64.09
C ALA A 507 19.10 8.77 63.67
N GLN A 508 18.12 9.46 63.25
CA GLN A 508 17.27 10.51 63.83
C GLN A 508 16.83 11.59 62.85
N ARG A 509 15.54 11.72 62.76
CA ARG A 509 14.66 12.92 62.67
C ARG A 509 15.28 14.28 62.28
N ARG A 510 14.84 14.88 61.19
CA ARG A 510 13.92 16.05 61.22
C ARG A 510 13.14 16.14 59.91
#